data_25b74f9ef3d162b04b0c1e6ef154b34e
#
_entry.id   25b74f9ef3d162b04b0c1e6ef154b34e
#
_cell.length_a   1.000
_cell.length_b   1.000
_cell.length_c   1.000
_cell.angle_alpha   90.00
_cell.angle_beta   90.00
_cell.angle_gamma   90.00
#
_symmetry.space_group_name_H-M   'P 1'
#
loop_
_entity.id
_entity.type
_entity.pdbx_description
1 polymer ?
#
loop_
_entity_poly.entity_id
_entity_poly.type
_entity_poly.pdbx_seq_one_letter_code
_entity_poly.pdbx_strand_id
1 'polypeptide(L)'
;MAVTNNDFINDVKSFLRMNTSVTAYDDEINGLIDSAISSLAVAGVNVVKKTPLITEYVKTYVRRRMLQDTSTAFQNSEESREMHIIQQLTYGNGGDANV
;
A
#
# COMPACT_ATOMS: atom_id res chain seq x y z
N MET A 1 2.65 -11.18 14.94
CA MET A 1 3.35 -11.20 13.65
C MET A 1 2.89 -10.04 12.78
N ALA A 2 3.81 -9.45 12.07
CA ALA A 2 3.46 -8.36 11.16
C ALA A 2 2.81 -8.91 9.90
N VAL A 3 2.11 -8.05 9.17
CA VAL A 3 1.56 -8.41 7.87
C VAL A 3 2.70 -8.69 6.89
N THR A 4 2.42 -9.50 5.88
CA THR A 4 3.39 -9.88 4.87
C THR A 4 2.84 -9.56 3.49
N ASN A 5 3.68 -9.69 2.45
CA ASN A 5 3.22 -9.44 1.10
C ASN A 5 2.09 -10.40 0.69
N ASN A 6 2.08 -11.62 1.21
CA ASN A 6 1.01 -12.57 0.90
C ASN A 6 -0.37 -12.07 1.34
N ASP A 7 -0.42 -11.21 2.34
CA ASP A 7 -1.69 -10.68 2.81
C ASP A 7 -2.31 -9.71 1.81
N PHE A 8 -1.52 -9.17 0.90
CA PHE A 8 -1.97 -8.08 0.02
C PHE A 8 -1.91 -8.40 -1.46
N ILE A 9 -1.21 -9.46 -1.87
CA ILE A 9 -0.92 -9.64 -3.29
C ILE A 9 -2.19 -9.78 -4.14
N ASN A 10 -3.18 -10.50 -3.65
CA ASN A 10 -4.41 -10.66 -4.42
C ASN A 10 -5.21 -9.36 -4.48
N ASP A 11 -5.21 -8.60 -3.38
CA ASP A 11 -5.86 -7.29 -3.37
C ASP A 11 -5.22 -6.35 -4.38
N VAL A 12 -3.89 -6.35 -4.42
CA VAL A 12 -3.15 -5.50 -5.34
C VAL A 12 -3.42 -5.92 -6.79
N LYS A 13 -3.37 -7.21 -7.07
CA LYS A 13 -3.63 -7.70 -8.43
C LYS A 13 -5.04 -7.33 -8.89
N SER A 14 -6.03 -7.49 -8.01
CA SER A 14 -7.40 -7.11 -8.34
C SER A 14 -7.51 -5.62 -8.58
N PHE A 15 -6.84 -4.81 -7.76
CA PHE A 15 -6.85 -3.37 -7.90
C PHE A 15 -6.23 -2.94 -9.23
N LEU A 16 -5.18 -3.64 -9.67
CA LEU A 16 -4.53 -3.39 -10.94
C LEU A 16 -5.27 -4.03 -12.12
N ARG A 17 -6.38 -4.69 -11.83
CA ARG A 17 -7.20 -5.40 -12.82
C ARG A 17 -6.42 -6.52 -13.50
N MET A 18 -5.52 -7.14 -12.77
CA MET A 18 -4.78 -8.30 -13.24
C MET A 18 -5.51 -9.57 -12.81
N ASN A 19 -5.43 -10.58 -13.65
CA ASN A 19 -5.92 -11.90 -13.28
C ASN A 19 -5.03 -12.44 -12.17
N THR A 20 -5.63 -12.85 -11.05
CA THR A 20 -4.84 -13.29 -9.88
C THR A 20 -4.07 -14.59 -10.16
N SER A 21 -4.42 -15.32 -11.20
CA SER A 21 -3.67 -16.53 -11.57
C SER A 21 -2.42 -16.22 -12.38
N VAL A 22 -2.24 -14.99 -12.85
CA VAL A 22 -1.03 -14.59 -13.55
C VAL A 22 0.07 -14.34 -12.53
N THR A 23 1.21 -15.01 -12.69
CA THR A 23 2.31 -14.92 -11.72
C THR A 23 3.56 -14.25 -12.27
N ALA A 24 3.53 -13.79 -13.53
CA ALA A 24 4.70 -13.23 -14.18
C ALA A 24 5.30 -12.04 -13.46
N TYR A 25 4.47 -11.26 -12.76
CA TYR A 25 4.92 -10.03 -12.08
C TYR A 25 4.93 -10.17 -10.56
N ASP A 26 4.76 -11.38 -10.04
CA ASP A 26 4.60 -11.56 -8.59
C ASP A 26 5.82 -11.06 -7.81
N ASP A 27 7.03 -11.35 -8.30
CA ASP A 27 8.23 -10.92 -7.60
C ASP A 27 8.31 -9.40 -7.51
N GLU A 28 7.99 -8.71 -8.60
CA GLU A 28 8.00 -7.26 -8.61
C GLU A 28 6.93 -6.70 -7.69
N ILE A 29 5.73 -7.25 -7.76
CA ILE A 29 4.62 -6.81 -6.93
C ILE A 29 4.93 -7.05 -5.45
N ASN A 30 5.45 -8.23 -5.11
CA ASN A 30 5.81 -8.54 -3.73
C ASN A 30 6.88 -7.60 -3.20
N GLY A 31 7.87 -7.27 -4.02
CA GLY A 31 8.90 -6.31 -3.61
C GLY A 31 8.32 -4.93 -3.31
N LEU A 32 7.37 -4.49 -4.14
CA LEU A 32 6.72 -3.20 -3.92
C LEU A 32 5.83 -3.22 -2.69
N ILE A 33 5.13 -4.33 -2.45
CA ILE A 33 4.31 -4.48 -1.24
C ILE A 33 5.20 -4.44 0.00
N ASP A 34 6.33 -5.14 -0.02
CA ASP A 34 7.27 -5.12 1.10
C ASP A 34 7.78 -3.70 1.37
N SER A 35 8.06 -2.95 0.31
CA SER A 35 8.49 -1.56 0.45
C SER A 35 7.38 -0.69 1.05
N ALA A 36 6.14 -0.92 0.65
CA ALA A 36 5.01 -0.18 1.20
C ALA A 36 4.86 -0.45 2.69
N ILE A 37 4.95 -1.71 3.08
CA ILE A 37 4.85 -2.09 4.50
C ILE A 37 5.97 -1.46 5.30
N SER A 38 7.19 -1.48 4.76
CA SER A 38 8.34 -0.86 5.42
C SER A 38 8.16 0.64 5.57
N SER A 39 7.59 1.30 4.56
CA SER A 39 7.32 2.74 4.63
C SER A 39 6.35 3.05 5.76
N LEU A 40 5.32 2.23 5.92
CA LEU A 40 4.36 2.42 7.02
C LEU A 40 5.03 2.24 8.37
N ALA A 41 5.87 1.22 8.50
CA ALA A 41 6.57 0.98 9.75
C ALA A 41 7.49 2.13 10.11
N VAL A 42 8.20 2.68 9.12
CA VAL A 42 9.08 3.84 9.34
C VAL A 42 8.26 5.05 9.77
N ALA A 43 7.04 5.19 9.24
CA ALA A 43 6.17 6.30 9.61
C ALA A 43 5.52 6.11 10.99
N GLY A 44 5.78 4.99 11.65
CA GLY A 44 5.24 4.73 12.98
C GLY A 44 3.89 4.04 12.99
N VAL A 45 3.44 3.54 11.85
CA VAL A 45 2.16 2.84 11.75
C VAL A 45 2.34 1.40 12.24
N ASN A 46 1.40 0.93 13.05
CA ASN A 46 1.40 -0.45 13.50
C ASN A 46 0.93 -1.36 12.36
N VAL A 47 1.84 -2.20 11.87
CA VAL A 47 1.55 -3.08 10.73
C VAL A 47 1.42 -4.54 11.18
N VAL A 48 0.95 -4.77 12.40
CA VAL A 48 0.74 -6.12 12.91
C VAL A 48 -0.50 -6.75 12.28
N LYS A 49 -1.52 -5.93 12.00
CA LYS A 49 -2.78 -6.42 11.45
C LYS A 49 -3.08 -5.75 10.12
N LYS A 50 -3.67 -6.51 9.20
CA LYS A 50 -4.19 -5.96 7.97
C LYS A 50 -5.48 -5.21 8.27
N THR A 51 -5.54 -3.94 7.87
CA THR A 51 -6.73 -3.11 8.01
C THR A 51 -7.10 -2.53 6.66
N PRO A 52 -8.35 -2.05 6.49
CA PRO A 52 -8.73 -1.42 5.22
C PRO A 52 -7.84 -0.26 4.82
N LEU A 53 -7.43 0.59 5.78
CA LEU A 53 -6.57 1.72 5.45
C LEU A 53 -5.18 1.29 5.04
N ILE A 54 -4.62 0.30 5.72
CA ILE A 54 -3.32 -0.24 5.34
C ILE A 54 -3.40 -0.85 3.95
N THR A 55 -4.48 -1.59 3.66
CA THR A 55 -4.69 -2.17 2.35
C THR A 55 -4.77 -1.09 1.28
N GLU A 56 -5.50 0.00 1.54
CA GLU A 56 -5.59 1.11 0.59
C GLU A 56 -4.22 1.73 0.33
N TYR A 57 -3.42 1.91 1.37
CA TYR A 57 -2.09 2.46 1.21
C TYR A 57 -1.23 1.55 0.33
N VAL A 58 -1.24 0.25 0.62
CA VAL A 58 -0.42 -0.70 -0.13
C VAL A 58 -0.84 -0.72 -1.60
N LYS A 59 -2.14 -0.76 -1.87
CA LYS A 59 -2.64 -0.76 -3.24
C LYS A 59 -2.21 0.50 -3.99
N THR A 60 -2.36 1.65 -3.35
CA THR A 60 -2.00 2.94 -3.96
C THR A 60 -0.50 3.02 -4.22
N TYR A 61 0.29 2.59 -3.24
CA TYR A 61 1.75 2.59 -3.34
C TYR A 61 2.21 1.76 -4.54
N VAL A 62 1.69 0.53 -4.65
CA VAL A 62 2.10 -0.37 -5.72
C VAL A 62 1.61 0.14 -7.07
N ARG A 63 0.37 0.61 -7.14
CA ARG A 63 -0.19 1.10 -8.39
C ARG A 63 0.62 2.27 -8.95
N ARG A 64 0.97 3.20 -8.09
CA ARG A 64 1.73 4.38 -8.51
C ARG A 64 3.05 3.99 -9.17
N ARG A 65 3.68 2.94 -8.64
CA ARG A 65 4.98 2.51 -9.15
C ARG A 65 4.90 1.52 -10.30
N MET A 66 3.83 0.74 -10.37
CA MET A 66 3.66 -0.23 -11.44
C MET A 66 3.17 0.42 -12.74
N LEU A 67 2.34 1.46 -12.63
CA LEU A 67 1.84 2.14 -13.82
C LEU A 67 2.95 3.02 -14.39
N GLN A 68 3.08 2.98 -15.70
CA GLN A 68 4.10 3.75 -16.40
C GLN A 68 3.64 5.16 -16.72
N ASP A 69 2.60 5.63 -16.03
CA ASP A 69 2.08 6.97 -16.26
C ASP A 69 3.04 7.99 -15.66
N THR A 70 3.59 8.84 -16.49
CA THR A 70 4.54 9.85 -16.06
C THR A 70 3.90 11.22 -15.93
N SER A 71 2.58 11.34 -16.08
CA SER A 71 1.94 12.65 -15.96
C SER A 71 2.10 13.19 -14.55
N THR A 72 2.43 14.47 -14.45
CA THR A 72 2.60 15.12 -13.16
C THR A 72 1.30 15.10 -12.36
N ALA A 73 0.17 15.28 -13.04
CA ALA A 73 -1.13 15.28 -12.39
C ALA A 73 -1.41 13.94 -11.72
N PHE A 74 -1.14 12.84 -12.42
CA PHE A 74 -1.35 11.51 -11.84
C PHE A 74 -0.43 11.28 -10.63
N GLN A 75 0.86 11.56 -10.79
CA GLN A 75 1.83 11.34 -9.73
C GLN A 75 1.51 12.18 -8.50
N ASN A 76 1.16 13.44 -8.69
CA ASN A 76 0.82 14.30 -7.57
C ASN A 76 -0.45 13.85 -6.86
N SER A 77 -1.44 13.40 -7.61
CA SER A 77 -2.68 12.91 -7.05
C SER A 77 -2.44 11.67 -6.20
N GLU A 78 -1.65 10.72 -6.71
CA GLU A 78 -1.38 9.48 -5.99
C GLU A 78 -0.50 9.73 -4.77
N GLU A 79 0.45 10.63 -4.88
CA GLU A 79 1.30 10.99 -3.74
C GLU A 79 0.48 11.63 -2.64
N SER A 80 -0.42 12.54 -2.99
CA SER A 80 -1.31 13.17 -2.01
C SER A 80 -2.18 12.13 -1.32
N ARG A 81 -2.67 11.17 -2.07
CA ARG A 81 -3.48 10.10 -1.52
C ARG A 81 -2.69 9.24 -0.52
N GLU A 82 -1.44 8.88 -0.88
CA GLU A 82 -0.59 8.14 0.04
C GLU A 82 -0.36 8.92 1.33
N MET A 83 -0.03 10.20 1.21
CA MET A 83 0.20 11.05 2.37
C MET A 83 -1.04 11.17 3.25
N HIS A 84 -2.20 11.30 2.62
CA HIS A 84 -3.45 11.41 3.36
C HIS A 84 -3.74 10.13 4.15
N ILE A 85 -3.51 8.97 3.53
CA ILE A 85 -3.72 7.70 4.20
C ILE A 85 -2.74 7.55 5.37
N ILE A 86 -1.47 7.91 5.17
CA ILE A 86 -0.49 7.86 6.25
C ILE A 86 -0.94 8.75 7.42
N GLN A 87 -1.42 9.95 7.12
CA GLN A 87 -1.90 10.85 8.17
C GLN A 87 -3.07 10.25 8.94
N GLN A 88 -4.00 9.63 8.24
CA GLN A 88 -5.11 8.95 8.90
C GLN A 88 -4.63 7.82 9.78
N LEU A 89 -3.65 7.06 9.32
CA LEU A 89 -3.11 5.93 10.09
C LEU A 89 -2.34 6.39 11.31
N THR A 90 -1.64 7.53 11.23
CA THR A 90 -0.78 7.99 12.32
C THR A 90 -1.51 8.87 13.31
N TYR A 91 -2.50 9.63 12.86
CA TYR A 91 -3.17 10.61 13.74
C TYR A 91 -4.62 10.28 14.02
N GLY A 92 -5.32 9.72 13.04
CA GLY A 92 -6.75 9.48 13.20
C GLY A 92 -7.06 8.12 13.76
N ASN A 93 -6.17 7.20 13.61
CA ASN A 93 -6.44 5.82 13.95
C ASN A 93 -5.34 5.23 14.79
N GLY A 94 -4.18 5.64 14.48
CA GLY A 94 -3.08 5.11 15.21
C GLY A 94 -3.18 5.49 16.62
N GLY A 95 -3.66 6.39 16.59
CA GLY A 95 -3.84 6.61 17.87
C GLY A 95 -4.73 5.57 18.40
N ASP A 96 -4.86 5.27 17.93
CA ASP A 96 -5.32 4.94 18.63
C ASP A 96 -5.32 4.47 19.27
N ALA A 97 -5.07 4.63 19.15
CA ALA A 97 -4.94 4.58 19.78
C ALA A 97 -5.06 4.93 20.58
N ASN A 98 -5.19 5.38 20.51
CA ASN A 98 -5.29 5.78 21.16
C ASN A 98 -5.64 6.03 21.61
N VAL A 99 -5.76 6.19 21.40
CA VAL A 99 -6.02 6.38 21.87
C VAL A 99 -6.18 6.25 22.30
#